data_a058482adde91b0f8b7ab93c43365b2a
#
_entry.id   a058482adde91b0f8b7ab93c43365b2a
#
_cell.length_a   1.000
_cell.length_b   1.000
_cell.length_c   1.000
_cell.angle_alpha   90.00
_cell.angle_beta   90.00
_cell.angle_gamma   90.00
#
_symmetry.space_group_name_H-M   'P 1'
#
loop_
_entity.id
_entity.type
_entity.pdbx_description
1 polymer ?
#
loop_
_entity_poly.entity_id
_entity_poly.type
_entity_poly.pdbx_seq_one_letter_code
_entity_poly.pdbx_strand_id
1 'polypeptide(L)'
;GVLSLIDSDGEPYGVPISYVYDGNKRIYFHSAVTGHKIECIKSNANCSFCVINQDMIVPEEFTTYFRSVIVKGSIRIVVDHDEMMKGLMLLCEKYSPGINPDAEISKCFNHVAVLCLDIASMTGKEAIELVRKHKQA
;
A
#
# COMPACT_ATOMS: atom_id res chain seq x y z
N GLY A 1 -2.69 4.82 1.33
CA GLY A 1 -2.14 5.04 0.00
C GLY A 1 -3.14 4.75 -1.11
N VAL A 2 -2.70 4.91 -2.35
CA VAL A 2 -3.51 4.61 -3.55
C VAL A 2 -2.83 3.51 -4.35
N LEU A 3 -3.53 2.39 -4.48
CA LEU A 3 -3.11 1.26 -5.29
C LEU A 3 -3.71 1.41 -6.70
N SER A 4 -2.84 1.49 -7.70
CA SER A 4 -3.23 1.63 -9.10
C SER A 4 -3.05 0.30 -9.82
N LEU A 5 -4.17 -0.23 -10.31
CA LEU A 5 -4.29 -1.51 -10.99
C LEU A 5 -4.70 -1.29 -12.45
N ILE A 6 -4.71 -2.36 -13.22
CA ILE A 6 -5.14 -2.37 -14.62
C ILE A 6 -6.27 -3.38 -14.73
N ASP A 7 -7.42 -2.96 -15.25
CA ASP A 7 -8.56 -3.86 -15.42
C ASP A 7 -8.44 -4.72 -16.70
N SER A 8 -9.40 -5.59 -16.92
CA SER A 8 -9.42 -6.51 -18.06
C SER A 8 -9.48 -5.81 -19.42
N ASP A 9 -9.93 -4.56 -19.46
CA ASP A 9 -9.98 -3.73 -20.67
C ASP A 9 -8.70 -2.90 -20.88
N GLY A 10 -7.72 -3.04 -19.97
CA GLY A 10 -6.48 -2.29 -20.00
C GLY A 10 -6.60 -0.88 -19.40
N GLU A 11 -7.73 -0.56 -18.76
CA GLU A 11 -7.98 0.73 -18.15
C GLU A 11 -7.34 0.82 -16.75
N PRO A 12 -6.79 1.99 -16.38
CA PRO A 12 -6.26 2.18 -15.04
C PRO A 12 -7.36 2.27 -14.01
N TYR A 13 -7.14 1.64 -12.85
CA TYR A 13 -8.04 1.66 -11.71
C TYR A 13 -7.26 1.98 -10.44
N GLY A 14 -7.48 3.16 -9.86
CA GLY A 14 -6.86 3.61 -8.61
C GLY A 14 -7.82 3.48 -7.43
N VAL A 15 -7.38 2.81 -6.34
CA VAL A 15 -8.20 2.58 -5.16
C VAL A 15 -7.44 2.95 -3.89
N PRO A 16 -8.04 3.75 -2.97
CA PRO A 16 -7.48 3.97 -1.65
C PRO A 16 -7.48 2.67 -0.84
N ILE A 17 -6.38 2.42 -0.14
CA ILE A 17 -6.25 1.18 0.63
C ILE A 17 -5.24 1.35 1.76
N SER A 18 -5.51 0.70 2.90
CA SER A 18 -4.56 0.56 4.00
C SER A 18 -3.50 -0.48 3.65
N TYR A 19 -2.27 -0.26 4.11
CA TYR A 19 -1.13 -1.07 3.74
C TYR A 19 -0.14 -1.23 4.88
N VAL A 20 0.73 -2.22 4.76
CA VAL A 20 1.93 -2.35 5.58
C VAL A 20 3.12 -2.74 4.72
N TYR A 21 4.24 -2.06 4.91
CA TYR A 21 5.52 -2.38 4.29
C TYR A 21 6.31 -3.30 5.22
N ASP A 22 6.85 -4.40 4.71
CA ASP A 22 7.59 -5.37 5.51
C ASP A 22 9.04 -4.94 5.85
N GLY A 23 9.43 -3.74 5.40
CA GLY A 23 10.78 -3.21 5.62
C GLY A 23 11.83 -3.75 4.64
N ASN A 24 11.44 -4.54 3.66
CA ASN A 24 12.35 -5.16 2.71
C ASN A 24 11.86 -5.02 1.26
N LYS A 25 11.00 -5.92 0.80
CA LYS A 25 10.61 -5.99 -0.63
C LYS A 25 9.12 -6.14 -0.86
N ARG A 26 8.29 -6.14 0.17
CA ARG A 26 6.87 -6.46 0.06
C ARG A 26 5.99 -5.46 0.77
N ILE A 27 4.85 -5.17 0.15
CA ILE A 27 3.76 -4.41 0.75
C ILE A 27 2.55 -5.32 0.79
N TYR A 28 1.91 -5.39 1.97
CA TYR A 28 0.72 -6.20 2.18
C TYR A 28 -0.51 -5.33 2.33
N PHE A 29 -1.61 -5.85 1.80
CA PHE A 29 -2.94 -5.27 1.90
C PHE A 29 -3.93 -6.36 2.26
N HIS A 30 -5.09 -6.00 2.77
CA HIS A 30 -6.21 -6.93 2.85
C HIS A 30 -7.41 -6.39 2.08
N SER A 31 -8.28 -7.30 1.67
CA SER A 31 -9.45 -6.99 0.85
C SER A 31 -10.53 -8.05 1.08
N ALA A 32 -11.75 -7.78 0.64
CA ALA A 32 -12.72 -8.83 0.42
C ALA A 32 -12.19 -9.84 -0.61
N VAL A 33 -12.66 -11.08 -0.54
CA VAL A 33 -12.24 -12.18 -1.44
C VAL A 33 -12.74 -12.02 -2.88
N THR A 34 -13.70 -11.13 -3.10
CA THR A 34 -14.29 -10.82 -4.42
C THR A 34 -14.39 -9.32 -4.62
N GLY A 35 -14.59 -8.89 -5.86
CA GLY A 35 -14.78 -7.50 -6.23
C GLY A 35 -13.84 -7.07 -7.35
N HIS A 36 -14.03 -5.84 -7.84
CA HIS A 36 -13.32 -5.31 -9.00
C HIS A 36 -11.78 -5.32 -8.82
N LYS A 37 -11.31 -4.99 -7.64
CA LYS A 37 -9.88 -5.07 -7.30
C LYS A 37 -9.30 -6.46 -7.51
N ILE A 38 -10.00 -7.48 -7.06
CA ILE A 38 -9.60 -8.89 -7.22
C ILE A 38 -9.60 -9.29 -8.70
N GLU A 39 -10.61 -8.87 -9.46
CA GLU A 39 -10.67 -9.11 -10.90
C GLU A 39 -9.50 -8.45 -11.64
N CYS A 40 -9.17 -7.21 -11.31
CA CYS A 40 -7.99 -6.53 -11.87
C CYS A 40 -6.70 -7.32 -11.61
N ILE A 41 -6.47 -7.75 -10.36
CA ILE A 41 -5.26 -8.50 -9.97
C ILE A 41 -5.15 -9.83 -10.71
N LYS A 42 -6.26 -10.54 -10.88
CA LYS A 42 -6.30 -11.79 -11.65
C LYS A 42 -6.04 -11.57 -13.13
N SER A 43 -6.44 -10.44 -13.68
CA SER A 43 -6.28 -10.08 -15.08
C SER A 43 -4.87 -9.57 -15.41
N ASN A 44 -4.29 -8.76 -14.54
CA ASN A 44 -2.98 -8.13 -14.76
C ASN A 44 -2.28 -7.90 -13.43
N ALA A 45 -1.09 -8.44 -13.30
CA ALA A 45 -0.29 -8.33 -12.07
C ALA A 45 0.49 -7.01 -11.96
N ASN A 46 0.60 -6.23 -13.03
CA ASN A 46 1.32 -4.95 -12.99
C ASN A 46 0.55 -3.94 -12.14
N CYS A 47 1.26 -3.25 -11.27
CA CYS A 47 0.66 -2.25 -10.40
C CYS A 47 1.65 -1.16 -10.03
N SER A 48 1.11 -0.05 -9.54
CA SER A 48 1.86 0.96 -8.80
C SER A 48 1.13 1.32 -7.51
N PHE A 49 1.89 1.79 -6.53
CA PHE A 49 1.35 2.19 -5.23
C PHE A 49 1.94 3.53 -4.82
N CYS A 50 1.07 4.50 -4.51
CA CYS A 50 1.48 5.85 -4.12
C CYS A 50 1.13 6.11 -2.66
N VAL A 51 2.12 6.55 -1.90
CA VAL A 51 1.94 7.02 -0.52
C VAL A 51 2.31 8.48 -0.44
N ILE A 52 1.43 9.29 0.12
CA ILE A 52 1.66 10.70 0.42
C ILE A 52 1.86 10.82 1.93
N ASN A 53 3.08 11.13 2.33
CA ASN A 53 3.44 11.30 3.74
C ASN A 53 3.15 12.71 4.23
N GLN A 54 3.37 13.71 3.37
CA GLN A 54 3.13 15.11 3.68
C GLN A 54 2.50 15.81 2.49
N ASP A 55 1.51 16.64 2.76
CA ASP A 55 0.80 17.46 1.79
C ASP A 55 0.32 18.74 2.51
N MET A 56 1.13 19.78 2.46
CA MET A 56 0.86 21.04 3.14
C MET A 56 0.93 22.20 2.15
N ILE A 57 -0.22 22.84 1.92
CA ILE A 57 -0.31 24.04 1.09
C ILE A 57 0.28 25.22 1.85
N VAL A 58 1.18 25.96 1.20
CA VAL A 58 1.79 27.20 1.70
C VAL A 58 1.40 28.33 0.77
N PRO A 59 0.24 28.99 1.02
CA PRO A 59 -0.33 29.97 0.08
C PRO A 59 0.59 31.15 -0.20
N GLU A 60 1.33 31.62 0.78
CA GLU A 60 2.23 32.77 0.68
C GLU A 60 3.41 32.51 -0.28
N GLU A 61 3.75 31.25 -0.47
CA GLU A 61 4.85 30.80 -1.34
C GLU A 61 4.33 30.21 -2.67
N PHE A 62 3.01 30.16 -2.86
CA PHE A 62 2.35 29.55 -4.03
C PHE A 62 2.84 28.14 -4.31
N THR A 63 3.03 27.34 -3.24
CA THR A 63 3.60 25.99 -3.34
C THR A 63 2.96 25.03 -2.35
N THR A 64 3.28 23.75 -2.52
CA THR A 64 2.90 22.67 -1.61
C THR A 64 4.16 22.00 -1.08
N TYR A 65 4.29 21.91 0.23
CA TYR A 65 5.34 21.11 0.86
C TYR A 65 4.86 19.67 0.92
N PHE A 66 5.44 18.82 0.08
CA PHE A 66 4.99 17.44 -0.05
C PHE A 66 6.15 16.45 0.07
N ARG A 67 5.78 15.24 0.50
CA ARG A 67 6.61 14.03 0.39
C ARG A 67 5.74 12.90 -0.10
N SER A 68 6.22 12.19 -1.10
CA SER A 68 5.54 11.03 -1.63
C SER A 68 6.52 9.93 -2.04
N VAL A 69 6.01 8.71 -2.05
CA VAL A 69 6.73 7.53 -2.54
C VAL A 69 5.86 6.86 -3.59
N ILE A 70 6.46 6.49 -4.70
CA ILE A 70 5.80 5.69 -5.74
C ILE A 70 6.55 4.36 -5.84
N VAL A 71 5.79 3.29 -5.67
CA VAL A 71 6.26 1.91 -5.78
C VAL A 71 5.68 1.32 -7.06
N LYS A 72 6.51 0.62 -7.83
CA LYS A 72 6.08 -0.19 -8.95
C LYS A 72 6.44 -1.65 -8.69
N GLY A 73 5.60 -2.55 -9.10
CA GLY A 73 5.86 -3.96 -8.91
C GLY A 73 4.77 -4.86 -9.46
N SER A 74 4.75 -6.06 -8.95
CA SER A 74 3.78 -7.09 -9.28
C SER A 74 2.93 -7.42 -8.07
N ILE A 75 1.61 -7.41 -8.25
CA ILE A 75 0.65 -7.72 -7.20
C ILE A 75 0.05 -9.11 -7.39
N ARG A 76 -0.15 -9.81 -6.29
CA ARG A 76 -0.74 -11.15 -6.26
C ARG A 76 -1.65 -11.35 -5.06
N ILE A 77 -2.57 -12.29 -5.19
CA ILE A 77 -3.35 -12.79 -4.07
C ILE A 77 -2.49 -13.85 -3.35
N VAL A 78 -2.26 -13.65 -2.06
CA VAL A 78 -1.47 -14.60 -1.26
C VAL A 78 -2.26 -15.87 -1.03
N VAL A 79 -1.68 -17.01 -1.35
CA VAL A 79 -2.30 -18.35 -1.17
C VAL A 79 -1.63 -19.15 -0.06
N ASP A 80 -0.37 -18.86 0.27
CA ASP A 80 0.33 -19.52 1.36
C ASP A 80 -0.18 -19.07 2.71
N HIS A 81 -0.55 -20.02 3.56
CA HIS A 81 -1.13 -19.76 4.88
C HIS A 81 -0.21 -18.92 5.77
N ASP A 82 1.07 -19.26 5.83
CA ASP A 82 2.03 -18.57 6.70
C ASP A 82 2.27 -17.13 6.22
N GLU A 83 2.32 -16.90 4.91
CA GLU A 83 2.43 -15.57 4.34
C GLU A 83 1.15 -14.75 4.58
N MET A 84 -0.04 -15.36 4.47
CA MET A 84 -1.30 -14.69 4.83
C MET A 84 -1.28 -14.24 6.29
N MET A 85 -0.90 -15.13 7.21
CA MET A 85 -0.79 -14.81 8.63
C MET A 85 0.21 -13.68 8.87
N LYS A 86 1.38 -13.73 8.24
CA LYS A 86 2.39 -12.67 8.32
C LYS A 86 1.81 -11.32 7.90
N GLY A 87 1.16 -11.26 6.75
CA GLY A 87 0.55 -10.02 6.24
C GLY A 87 -0.52 -9.46 7.17
N LEU A 88 -1.41 -10.31 7.68
CA LEU A 88 -2.46 -9.92 8.62
C LEU A 88 -1.88 -9.43 9.96
N MET A 89 -0.88 -10.11 10.51
CA MET A 89 -0.24 -9.70 11.76
C MET A 89 0.46 -8.35 11.61
N LEU A 90 1.18 -8.11 10.52
CA LEU A 90 1.82 -6.82 10.24
C LEU A 90 0.80 -5.68 10.12
N LEU A 91 -0.33 -5.93 9.46
CA LEU A 91 -1.43 -4.95 9.36
C LEU A 91 -2.04 -4.64 10.73
N CYS A 92 -2.28 -5.67 11.54
CA CYS A 92 -2.80 -5.49 12.90
C CYS A 92 -1.82 -4.71 13.79
N GLU A 93 -0.54 -5.01 13.72
CA GLU A 93 0.49 -4.30 14.48
C GLU A 93 0.54 -2.80 14.11
N LYS A 94 0.43 -2.48 12.82
CA LYS A 94 0.45 -1.11 12.34
C LYS A 94 -0.79 -0.31 12.73
N TYR A 95 -1.98 -0.89 12.56
CA TYR A 95 -3.26 -0.16 12.71
C TYR A 95 -3.95 -0.36 14.05
N SER A 96 -3.61 -1.41 14.78
CA SER A 96 -4.18 -1.73 16.09
C SER A 96 -3.10 -2.16 17.08
N PRO A 97 -2.07 -1.31 17.30
CA PRO A 97 -0.96 -1.66 18.17
C PRO A 97 -1.43 -1.93 19.60
N GLY A 98 -0.87 -2.95 20.24
CA GLY A 98 -1.19 -3.32 21.62
C GLY A 98 -2.52 -4.09 21.80
N ILE A 99 -3.23 -4.38 20.71
CA ILE A 99 -4.45 -5.20 20.73
C ILE A 99 -4.10 -6.60 20.25
N ASN A 100 -4.52 -7.63 21.01
CA ASN A 100 -4.31 -9.02 20.57
C ASN A 100 -5.20 -9.32 19.35
N PRO A 101 -4.62 -9.63 18.17
CA PRO A 101 -5.37 -9.82 16.95
C PRO A 101 -5.95 -11.23 16.76
N ASP A 102 -5.61 -12.20 17.62
CA ASP A 102 -5.89 -13.62 17.40
C ASP A 102 -7.37 -13.91 17.18
N ALA A 103 -8.24 -13.34 18.00
CA ALA A 103 -9.69 -13.53 17.89
C ALA A 103 -10.25 -12.95 16.58
N GLU A 104 -9.80 -11.77 16.18
CA GLU A 104 -10.26 -11.12 14.94
C GLU A 104 -9.73 -11.83 13.71
N ILE A 105 -8.46 -12.23 13.69
CA ILE A 105 -7.88 -13.01 12.59
C ILE A 105 -8.61 -14.36 12.45
N SER A 106 -8.84 -15.07 13.54
CA SER A 106 -9.57 -16.34 13.52
C SER A 106 -10.97 -16.21 12.95
N LYS A 107 -11.64 -15.08 13.27
CA LYS A 107 -13.00 -14.79 12.78
C LYS A 107 -13.04 -14.46 11.29
N CYS A 108 -12.09 -13.67 10.79
CA CYS A 108 -12.15 -13.14 9.44
C CYS A 108 -11.27 -13.91 8.43
N PHE A 109 -10.40 -14.81 8.87
CA PHE A 109 -9.38 -15.45 8.04
C PHE A 109 -9.93 -16.07 6.74
N ASN A 110 -11.08 -16.73 6.81
CA ASN A 110 -11.71 -17.36 5.64
C ASN A 110 -12.51 -16.37 4.76
N HIS A 111 -12.66 -15.12 5.18
CA HIS A 111 -13.45 -14.09 4.50
C HIS A 111 -12.63 -12.93 3.98
N VAL A 112 -11.32 -12.97 4.19
CA VAL A 112 -10.39 -11.93 3.79
C VAL A 112 -9.38 -12.46 2.77
N ALA A 113 -9.07 -11.64 1.77
CA ALA A 113 -7.94 -11.86 0.89
C ALA A 113 -6.77 -11.01 1.37
N VAL A 114 -5.58 -11.61 1.43
CA VAL A 114 -4.33 -10.87 1.60
C VAL A 114 -3.69 -10.68 0.24
N LEU A 115 -3.33 -9.45 -0.07
CA LEU A 115 -2.68 -9.07 -1.30
C LEU A 115 -1.21 -8.73 -0.99
N CYS A 116 -0.32 -9.12 -1.88
CA CYS A 116 1.10 -8.81 -1.76
C CYS A 116 1.60 -8.11 -3.02
N LEU A 117 2.16 -6.92 -2.86
CA LEU A 117 2.92 -6.23 -3.88
C LEU A 117 4.40 -6.57 -3.70
N ASP A 118 4.96 -7.33 -4.63
CA ASP A 118 6.39 -7.58 -4.72
C ASP A 118 7.05 -6.40 -5.43
N ILE A 119 7.90 -5.65 -4.71
CA ILE A 119 8.45 -4.37 -5.16
C ILE A 119 9.53 -4.59 -6.23
N ALA A 120 9.35 -3.99 -7.40
CA ALA A 120 10.37 -3.93 -8.45
C ALA A 120 11.20 -2.64 -8.34
N SER A 121 10.55 -1.50 -8.09
CA SER A 121 11.22 -0.21 -7.91
C SER A 121 10.46 0.68 -6.92
N MET A 122 11.19 1.56 -6.25
CA MET A 122 10.65 2.52 -5.31
C MET A 122 11.37 3.86 -5.52
N THR A 123 10.60 4.92 -5.72
CA THR A 123 11.12 6.29 -5.87
C THR A 123 10.44 7.22 -4.89
N GLY A 124 11.23 8.12 -4.29
CA GLY A 124 10.73 9.18 -3.43
C GLY A 124 10.80 10.53 -4.12
N LYS A 125 9.85 11.41 -3.80
CA LYS A 125 9.84 12.80 -4.23
C LYS A 125 9.49 13.70 -3.06
N GLU A 126 10.20 14.81 -2.96
CA GLU A 126 10.01 15.77 -1.89
C GLU A 126 10.15 17.20 -2.43
N ALA A 127 9.36 18.12 -1.89
CA ALA A 127 9.45 19.53 -2.23
C ALA A 127 10.86 20.07 -1.89
N ILE A 128 11.40 20.93 -2.76
CA ILE A 128 12.75 21.46 -2.61
C ILE A 128 12.94 22.23 -1.29
N GLU A 129 11.90 22.85 -0.80
CA GLU A 129 11.90 23.59 0.47
C GLU A 129 12.16 22.67 1.65
N LEU A 130 11.61 21.45 1.63
CA LEU A 130 11.86 20.43 2.65
C LEU A 130 13.28 19.89 2.58
N VAL A 131 13.82 19.70 1.38
CA VAL A 131 15.22 19.29 1.16
C VAL A 131 16.18 20.32 1.74
N ARG A 132 15.90 21.62 1.53
CA ARG A 132 16.74 22.72 2.06
C ARG A 132 16.71 22.75 3.58
N LYS A 133 15.56 22.53 4.22
CA LYS A 133 15.45 22.48 5.69
C LYS A 133 16.30 21.36 6.30
N HIS A 134 16.34 20.19 5.67
CA HIS A 134 17.18 19.08 6.14
C HIS A 134 18.68 19.35 6.05
N LYS A 135 19.11 20.13 5.05
CA LYS A 135 20.55 20.49 4.89
C LYS A 135 21.01 21.56 5.87
N GLN A 136 20.10 22.29 6.51
CA GLN A 136 20.39 23.33 7.50
C GLN A 136 20.31 22.84 8.95
N ALA A 137 19.79 21.66 9.17
CA ALA A 137 19.73 20.99 10.46
C ALA A 137 20.93 20.08 10.66
#